data_34f02b23febb99e280b5b11bf4b51326
#
_entry.id   34f02b23febb99e280b5b11bf4b51326
#
_cell.length_a   1.000
_cell.length_b   1.000
_cell.length_c   1.000
_cell.angle_alpha   90.00
_cell.angle_beta   90.00
_cell.angle_gamma   90.00
#
_symmetry.space_group_name_H-M   'P 1'
#
loop_
_entity.id
_entity.type
_entity.pdbx_description
1 polymer ?
#
loop_
_entity_poly.entity_id
_entity_poly.type
_entity_poly.pdbx_seq_one_letter_code
_entity_poly.pdbx_strand_id
1 'polypeptide(L)'
;ALAGRLAAGLTVIGLEAHADPALAALTAEAAAHIGPDGGIPERCPETLLWIAAHLAWSRETAAAAGRSAPPELDAALRRAARALRALRHADGRLARFHGGAAGPEGLADRILMLAAPDDRVRPVQAMGFARAQGGRTTLILDAAPPPAGPRAQAAALGFELTSGRRPLVVNCGAGDDFGPDWAAAGRAAAGASTLALDGRDPARPRKVTLHREDGREGTTLIAAHDGWVAAYGLTHTRELRLSADGRSLMGEDSLAALAPPDRDRFERRLTGNGGRGPDAALRFHLHPEVEAQAQAGGARLALPSGEVWLFRFDGPVRLDLEPSVWLEPGRRAPWPCRQLVLRGRVAGAGLRIGWTLAKAQATPRAIRDIGRPEAALWLPGFSDQD
;
A
#
# COMPACT_ATOMS: atom_id res chain seq x y z
N ALA A 1 -3.86 -4.77 -25.27
CA ALA A 1 -4.19 -4.75 -26.71
C ALA A 1 -3.05 -4.14 -27.55
N LEU A 2 -2.61 -2.88 -27.31
CA LEU A 2 -1.60 -2.19 -28.15
C LEU A 2 -0.24 -2.91 -28.19
N ALA A 3 0.29 -3.34 -27.05
CA ALA A 3 1.54 -4.12 -26.99
C ALA A 3 1.46 -5.42 -27.78
N GLY A 4 0.33 -6.14 -27.73
CA GLY A 4 0.10 -7.33 -28.55
C GLY A 4 0.01 -7.04 -30.04
N ARG A 5 -0.61 -5.94 -30.44
CA ARG A 5 -0.64 -5.50 -31.85
C ARG A 5 0.76 -5.13 -32.36
N LEU A 6 1.54 -4.44 -31.54
CA LEU A 6 2.94 -4.14 -31.87
C LEU A 6 3.74 -5.42 -32.05
N ALA A 7 3.67 -6.34 -31.10
CA ALA A 7 4.38 -7.61 -31.17
C ALA A 7 3.98 -8.39 -32.44
N ALA A 8 2.68 -8.52 -32.75
CA ALA A 8 2.21 -9.18 -33.97
C ALA A 8 2.73 -8.50 -35.24
N GLY A 9 2.68 -7.17 -35.31
CA GLY A 9 3.20 -6.41 -36.46
C GLY A 9 4.73 -6.51 -36.63
N LEU A 10 5.46 -6.83 -35.57
CA LEU A 10 6.91 -7.01 -35.63
C LEU A 10 7.36 -8.45 -35.90
N THR A 11 6.48 -9.46 -35.67
CA THR A 11 6.89 -10.87 -35.68
C THR A 11 6.09 -11.75 -36.64
N VAL A 12 4.92 -11.30 -37.12
CA VAL A 12 4.03 -12.09 -37.99
C VAL A 12 4.03 -11.51 -39.39
N ILE A 13 4.40 -12.38 -40.37
CA ILE A 13 4.41 -12.02 -41.80
C ILE A 13 3.00 -11.62 -42.26
N GLY A 14 2.90 -10.47 -42.93
CA GLY A 14 1.63 -9.89 -43.41
C GLY A 14 0.94 -8.96 -42.44
N LEU A 15 1.48 -8.78 -41.21
CA LEU A 15 0.95 -7.84 -40.23
C LEU A 15 1.85 -6.61 -39.99
N GLU A 16 2.89 -6.42 -40.79
CA GLU A 16 3.93 -5.38 -40.64
C GLU A 16 3.35 -3.96 -40.58
N ALA A 17 2.27 -3.72 -41.36
CA ALA A 17 1.57 -2.42 -41.38
C ALA A 17 0.97 -2.02 -40.03
N HIS A 18 0.84 -2.95 -39.08
CA HIS A 18 0.31 -2.67 -37.75
C HIS A 18 1.38 -2.20 -36.75
N ALA A 19 2.67 -2.40 -37.02
CA ALA A 19 3.75 -2.13 -36.06
C ALA A 19 3.87 -0.64 -35.71
N ASP A 20 4.05 0.23 -36.70
CA ASP A 20 4.26 1.67 -36.46
C ASP A 20 3.03 2.36 -35.86
N PRO A 21 1.80 2.12 -36.35
CA PRO A 21 0.62 2.66 -35.70
C PRO A 21 0.42 2.18 -34.26
N ALA A 22 0.75 0.91 -33.96
CA ALA A 22 0.65 0.37 -32.62
C ALA A 22 1.70 0.96 -31.67
N LEU A 23 2.93 1.18 -32.14
CA LEU A 23 3.99 1.81 -31.35
C LEU A 23 3.66 3.30 -31.05
N ALA A 24 3.17 4.03 -32.04
CA ALA A 24 2.75 5.42 -31.88
C ALA A 24 1.58 5.53 -30.87
N ALA A 25 0.55 4.69 -31.00
CA ALA A 25 -0.58 4.67 -30.10
C ALA A 25 -0.17 4.28 -28.68
N LEU A 26 0.70 3.26 -28.51
CA LEU A 26 1.22 2.85 -27.19
C LEU A 26 1.99 3.98 -26.50
N THR A 27 2.79 4.73 -27.28
CA THR A 27 3.56 5.87 -26.78
C THR A 27 2.63 6.98 -26.31
N ALA A 28 1.60 7.33 -27.11
CA ALA A 28 0.63 8.35 -26.77
C ALA A 28 -0.17 7.99 -25.50
N GLU A 29 -0.66 6.75 -25.42
CA GLU A 29 -1.35 6.23 -24.23
C GLU A 29 -0.46 6.26 -22.99
N ALA A 30 0.80 5.82 -23.09
CA ALA A 30 1.74 5.86 -21.97
C ALA A 30 2.00 7.30 -21.50
N ALA A 31 2.17 8.24 -22.43
CA ALA A 31 2.39 9.65 -22.10
C ALA A 31 1.17 10.31 -21.43
N ALA A 32 -0.04 9.92 -21.83
CA ALA A 32 -1.29 10.44 -21.28
C ALA A 32 -1.65 9.81 -19.91
N HIS A 33 -1.39 8.51 -19.75
CA HIS A 33 -1.84 7.76 -18.56
C HIS A 33 -0.84 7.80 -17.40
N ILE A 34 0.47 7.87 -17.68
CA ILE A 34 1.52 7.94 -16.67
C ILE A 34 1.85 9.40 -16.37
N GLY A 35 1.43 9.88 -15.20
CA GLY A 35 1.63 11.24 -14.74
C GLY A 35 3.09 11.66 -14.56
N PRO A 36 3.34 12.92 -14.21
CA PRO A 36 4.69 13.45 -13.99
C PRO A 36 5.42 12.79 -12.83
N ASP A 37 4.69 12.35 -11.79
CA ASP A 37 5.21 11.59 -10.64
C ASP A 37 5.43 10.11 -10.94
N GLY A 38 5.10 9.66 -12.17
CA GLY A 38 5.17 8.28 -12.61
C GLY A 38 3.98 7.42 -12.21
N GLY A 39 2.98 8.03 -11.59
CA GLY A 39 1.76 7.36 -11.14
C GLY A 39 0.70 7.24 -12.22
N ILE A 40 -0.34 6.48 -11.91
CA ILE A 40 -1.54 6.29 -12.73
C ILE A 40 -2.80 6.68 -11.93
N PRO A 41 -3.90 7.09 -12.61
CA PRO A 41 -5.13 7.52 -11.93
C PRO A 41 -5.74 6.47 -11.00
N GLU A 42 -5.59 5.19 -11.32
CA GLU A 42 -6.11 4.06 -10.54
C GLU A 42 -5.40 3.88 -9.19
N ARG A 43 -4.23 4.50 -9.01
CA ARG A 43 -3.42 4.41 -7.81
C ARG A 43 -3.14 2.97 -7.34
N CYS A 44 -3.11 2.01 -8.28
CA CYS A 44 -2.84 0.62 -8.04
C CYS A 44 -1.39 0.28 -8.42
N PRO A 45 -0.50 -0.04 -7.46
CA PRO A 45 0.90 -0.32 -7.74
C PRO A 45 1.11 -1.50 -8.69
N GLU A 46 0.30 -2.55 -8.56
CA GLU A 46 0.37 -3.72 -9.44
C GLU A 46 -0.05 -3.38 -10.88
N THR A 47 -1.10 -2.59 -11.07
CA THR A 47 -1.51 -2.13 -12.40
C THR A 47 -0.39 -1.32 -13.06
N LEU A 48 0.26 -0.42 -12.30
CA LEU A 48 1.43 0.31 -12.79
C LEU A 48 2.58 -0.64 -13.18
N LEU A 49 2.83 -1.70 -12.39
CA LEU A 49 3.84 -2.71 -12.71
C LEU A 49 3.55 -3.38 -14.06
N TRP A 50 2.31 -3.80 -14.30
CA TRP A 50 1.92 -4.43 -15.55
C TRP A 50 2.01 -3.47 -16.74
N ILE A 51 1.61 -2.20 -16.57
CA ILE A 51 1.80 -1.17 -17.61
C ILE A 51 3.28 -1.00 -17.92
N ALA A 52 4.12 -0.82 -16.90
CA ALA A 52 5.57 -0.67 -17.08
C ALA A 52 6.21 -1.92 -17.74
N ALA A 53 5.74 -3.12 -17.40
CA ALA A 53 6.19 -4.36 -18.03
C ALA A 53 5.85 -4.38 -19.54
N HIS A 54 4.62 -4.04 -19.90
CA HIS A 54 4.23 -3.98 -21.32
C HIS A 54 5.01 -2.93 -22.11
N LEU A 55 5.30 -1.77 -21.51
CA LEU A 55 6.14 -0.74 -22.14
C LEU A 55 7.58 -1.22 -22.34
N ALA A 56 8.18 -1.84 -21.30
CA ALA A 56 9.52 -2.38 -21.37
C ALA A 56 9.64 -3.48 -22.45
N TRP A 57 8.72 -4.44 -22.45
CA TRP A 57 8.69 -5.50 -23.45
C TRP A 57 8.46 -4.98 -24.86
N SER A 58 7.58 -4.00 -25.04
CA SER A 58 7.34 -3.35 -26.33
C SER A 58 8.61 -2.66 -26.84
N ARG A 59 9.34 -1.97 -25.98
CA ARG A 59 10.63 -1.36 -26.29
C ARG A 59 11.66 -2.39 -26.74
N GLU A 60 11.83 -3.47 -25.95
CA GLU A 60 12.78 -4.55 -26.26
C GLU A 60 12.41 -5.25 -27.56
N THR A 61 11.12 -5.52 -27.81
CA THR A 61 10.66 -6.16 -29.05
C THR A 61 10.90 -5.25 -30.26
N ALA A 62 10.66 -3.94 -30.15
CA ALA A 62 10.96 -2.98 -31.20
C ALA A 62 12.46 -2.94 -31.51
N ALA A 63 13.30 -2.88 -30.46
CA ALA A 63 14.76 -2.89 -30.62
C ALA A 63 15.27 -4.17 -31.28
N ALA A 64 14.75 -5.33 -30.92
CA ALA A 64 15.08 -6.62 -31.56
C ALA A 64 14.69 -6.65 -33.06
N ALA A 65 13.65 -5.92 -33.45
CA ALA A 65 13.24 -5.75 -34.85
C ALA A 65 13.96 -4.59 -35.56
N GLY A 66 15.04 -4.03 -34.98
CA GLY A 66 15.82 -2.92 -35.56
C GLY A 66 15.11 -1.57 -35.52
N ARG A 67 14.10 -1.39 -34.67
CA ARG A 67 13.33 -0.14 -34.53
C ARG A 67 13.66 0.54 -33.20
N SER A 68 13.86 1.85 -33.24
CA SER A 68 14.04 2.64 -32.02
C SER A 68 12.70 2.96 -31.38
N ALA A 69 12.59 2.79 -30.07
CA ALA A 69 11.43 3.29 -29.32
C ALA A 69 11.43 4.81 -29.29
N PRO A 70 10.27 5.46 -29.36
CA PRO A 70 10.16 6.91 -29.19
C PRO A 70 10.69 7.37 -27.81
N PRO A 71 11.37 8.52 -27.72
CA PRO A 71 11.88 9.05 -26.46
C PRO A 71 10.81 9.24 -25.37
N GLU A 72 9.58 9.54 -25.77
CA GLU A 72 8.43 9.73 -24.90
C GLU A 72 8.02 8.43 -24.20
N LEU A 73 8.12 7.27 -24.88
CA LEU A 73 7.87 5.95 -24.33
C LEU A 73 8.92 5.62 -23.25
N ASP A 74 10.20 5.88 -23.55
CA ASP A 74 11.28 5.70 -22.58
C ASP A 74 11.13 6.64 -21.37
N ALA A 75 10.72 7.88 -21.60
CA ALA A 75 10.48 8.82 -20.51
C ALA A 75 9.31 8.38 -19.61
N ALA A 76 8.22 7.87 -20.19
CA ALA A 76 7.09 7.32 -19.44
C ALA A 76 7.50 6.08 -18.63
N LEU A 77 8.25 5.14 -19.25
CA LEU A 77 8.76 3.96 -18.58
C LEU A 77 9.69 4.32 -17.40
N ARG A 78 10.61 5.28 -17.56
CA ARG A 78 11.47 5.75 -16.46
C ARG A 78 10.67 6.41 -15.34
N ARG A 79 9.62 7.18 -15.65
CA ARG A 79 8.74 7.77 -14.62
C ARG A 79 8.01 6.68 -13.85
N ALA A 80 7.40 5.69 -14.53
CA ALA A 80 6.72 4.55 -13.92
C ALA A 80 7.67 3.75 -13.02
N ALA A 81 8.88 3.47 -13.49
CA ALA A 81 9.89 2.76 -12.71
C ALA A 81 10.28 3.50 -11.42
N ARG A 82 10.39 4.83 -11.46
CA ARG A 82 10.63 5.63 -10.24
C ARG A 82 9.48 5.50 -9.24
N ALA A 83 8.23 5.57 -9.70
CA ALA A 83 7.07 5.36 -8.85
C ALA A 83 7.04 3.95 -8.25
N LEU A 84 7.29 2.92 -9.05
CA LEU A 84 7.39 1.52 -8.58
C LEU A 84 8.46 1.37 -7.49
N ARG A 85 9.62 2.05 -7.61
CA ARG A 85 10.66 2.04 -6.59
C ARG A 85 10.19 2.65 -5.26
N ALA A 86 9.39 3.71 -5.30
CA ALA A 86 8.79 4.31 -4.10
C ALA A 86 7.80 3.36 -3.40
N LEU A 87 7.08 2.56 -4.18
CA LEU A 87 6.00 1.68 -3.73
C LEU A 87 6.44 0.25 -3.42
N ARG A 88 7.74 -0.01 -3.50
CA ARG A 88 8.32 -1.33 -3.28
C ARG A 88 8.86 -1.48 -1.85
N HIS A 89 8.50 -2.57 -1.20
CA HIS A 89 9.08 -2.98 0.07
C HIS A 89 10.49 -3.60 -0.10
N ALA A 90 11.17 -3.83 1.02
CA ALA A 90 12.54 -4.37 1.00
C ALA A 90 12.60 -5.86 0.60
N ASP A 91 11.47 -6.57 0.64
CA ASP A 91 11.33 -7.95 0.13
C ASP A 91 11.19 -8.01 -1.40
N GLY A 92 11.14 -6.86 -2.07
CA GLY A 92 10.96 -6.75 -3.51
C GLY A 92 9.51 -6.65 -3.96
N ARG A 93 8.54 -6.85 -3.08
CA ARG A 93 7.10 -6.80 -3.38
C ARG A 93 6.58 -5.38 -3.37
N LEU A 94 5.52 -5.14 -4.12
CA LEU A 94 4.81 -3.86 -4.11
C LEU A 94 3.83 -3.77 -2.95
N ALA A 95 3.59 -2.55 -2.49
CA ALA A 95 2.52 -2.22 -1.56
C ALA A 95 1.15 -2.56 -2.18
N ARG A 96 0.22 -3.08 -1.37
CA ARG A 96 -1.05 -3.65 -1.81
C ARG A 96 -2.19 -2.71 -1.52
N PHE A 97 -2.50 -1.86 -2.48
CA PHE A 97 -3.57 -0.87 -2.39
C PHE A 97 -4.45 -0.90 -3.64
N HIS A 98 -5.68 -0.49 -3.49
CA HIS A 98 -6.67 -0.25 -4.56
C HIS A 98 -6.80 -1.41 -5.55
N GLY A 99 -6.99 -2.60 -5.01
CA GLY A 99 -7.22 -3.80 -5.82
C GLY A 99 -5.95 -4.49 -6.31
N GLY A 100 -4.77 -3.99 -5.93
CA GLY A 100 -3.50 -4.58 -6.31
C GLY A 100 -3.02 -5.68 -5.37
N ALA A 101 -2.31 -6.63 -5.95
CA ALA A 101 -1.46 -7.59 -5.26
C ALA A 101 -0.01 -7.12 -5.21
N ALA A 102 0.87 -7.96 -4.66
CA ALA A 102 2.30 -7.68 -4.60
C ALA A 102 3.02 -7.72 -5.96
N GLY A 103 2.33 -8.22 -6.99
CA GLY A 103 2.90 -8.49 -8.31
C GLY A 103 3.71 -9.78 -8.36
N PRO A 104 4.02 -10.30 -9.56
CA PRO A 104 4.88 -11.46 -9.74
C PRO A 104 6.28 -11.24 -9.17
N GLU A 105 6.83 -12.28 -8.55
CA GLU A 105 8.18 -12.24 -7.98
C GLU A 105 9.24 -11.89 -9.04
N GLY A 106 10.15 -10.99 -8.72
CA GLY A 106 11.23 -10.56 -9.62
C GLY A 106 10.80 -9.63 -10.77
N LEU A 107 9.50 -9.49 -11.09
CA LEU A 107 9.08 -8.64 -12.21
C LEU A 107 9.41 -7.16 -11.95
N ALA A 108 9.18 -6.66 -10.76
CA ALA A 108 9.52 -5.29 -10.41
C ALA A 108 11.03 -5.03 -10.55
N ASP A 109 11.88 -5.98 -10.12
CA ASP A 109 13.34 -5.89 -10.27
C ASP A 109 13.75 -5.81 -11.74
N ARG A 110 13.17 -6.67 -12.56
CA ARG A 110 13.43 -6.70 -14.00
C ARG A 110 13.05 -5.37 -14.67
N ILE A 111 11.89 -4.83 -14.34
CA ILE A 111 11.45 -3.54 -14.89
C ILE A 111 12.36 -2.39 -14.43
N LEU A 112 12.74 -2.35 -13.16
CA LEU A 112 13.69 -1.35 -12.64
C LEU A 112 15.05 -1.45 -13.36
N MET A 113 15.54 -2.63 -13.63
CA MET A 113 16.78 -2.85 -14.38
C MET A 113 16.64 -2.36 -15.83
N LEU A 114 15.56 -2.76 -16.53
CA LEU A 114 15.32 -2.38 -17.93
C LEU A 114 15.09 -0.87 -18.09
N ALA A 115 14.36 -0.25 -17.20
CA ALA A 115 14.05 1.18 -17.26
C ALA A 115 15.24 2.06 -16.87
N ALA A 116 16.24 1.51 -16.15
CA ALA A 116 17.42 2.20 -15.63
C ALA A 116 17.08 3.61 -15.10
N PRO A 117 16.12 3.74 -14.14
CA PRO A 117 15.81 5.05 -13.59
C PRO A 117 17.02 5.61 -12.84
N ASP A 118 17.13 6.94 -12.80
CA ASP A 118 18.22 7.59 -12.05
C ASP A 118 18.19 7.15 -10.57
N ASP A 119 19.26 6.48 -10.13
CA ASP A 119 19.37 5.88 -8.80
C ASP A 119 19.71 6.88 -7.69
N ARG A 120 20.08 8.11 -8.06
CA ARG A 120 20.58 9.12 -7.11
C ARG A 120 19.54 9.61 -6.13
N VAL A 121 18.25 9.54 -6.49
CA VAL A 121 17.13 9.98 -5.65
C VAL A 121 16.11 8.87 -5.51
N ARG A 122 15.95 8.34 -4.30
CA ARG A 122 14.79 7.47 -4.00
C ARG A 122 13.56 8.34 -3.85
N PRO A 123 12.51 8.13 -4.65
CA PRO A 123 11.28 8.86 -4.45
C PRO A 123 10.68 8.54 -3.08
N VAL A 124 10.30 9.56 -2.35
CA VAL A 124 9.63 9.44 -1.04
C VAL A 124 8.12 9.52 -1.15
N GLN A 125 7.63 9.85 -2.34
CA GLN A 125 6.20 9.96 -2.66
C GLN A 125 5.96 9.59 -4.12
N ALA A 126 4.89 8.82 -4.39
CA ALA A 126 4.40 8.50 -5.73
C ALA A 126 2.92 8.11 -5.64
N MET A 127 2.11 8.44 -6.64
CA MET A 127 0.69 8.08 -6.74
C MET A 127 -0.14 8.45 -5.49
N GLY A 128 0.26 9.48 -4.74
CA GLY A 128 -0.39 9.83 -3.48
C GLY A 128 -0.04 8.92 -2.30
N PHE A 129 0.94 8.02 -2.44
CA PHE A 129 1.51 7.26 -1.33
C PHE A 129 2.77 7.93 -0.82
N ALA A 130 2.96 7.95 0.49
CA ALA A 130 4.18 8.43 1.14
C ALA A 130 4.99 7.25 1.68
N ARG A 131 6.29 7.25 1.40
CA ARG A 131 7.25 6.27 1.87
C ARG A 131 8.16 6.87 2.93
N ALA A 132 8.30 6.18 4.07
CA ALA A 132 9.38 6.43 5.02
C ALA A 132 10.26 5.18 5.15
N GLN A 133 11.55 5.39 5.38
CA GLN A 133 12.50 4.30 5.60
C GLN A 133 13.46 4.70 6.71
N GLY A 134 13.64 3.79 7.67
CA GLY A 134 14.64 3.85 8.73
C GLY A 134 15.34 2.51 8.86
N GLY A 135 16.67 2.48 8.84
CA GLY A 135 17.43 1.23 8.87
C GLY A 135 16.90 0.21 7.85
N ARG A 136 16.40 -0.93 8.35
CA ARG A 136 15.79 -1.99 7.52
C ARG A 136 14.25 -1.93 7.47
N THR A 137 13.63 -0.95 8.09
CA THR A 137 12.17 -0.83 8.19
C THR A 137 11.65 0.11 7.11
N THR A 138 10.60 -0.30 6.42
CA THR A 138 9.91 0.49 5.39
C THR A 138 8.45 0.65 5.74
N LEU A 139 7.97 1.88 5.69
CA LEU A 139 6.59 2.30 5.85
C LEU A 139 6.08 2.86 4.52
N ILE A 140 4.89 2.46 4.10
CA ILE A 140 4.16 3.06 2.96
C ILE A 140 2.76 3.41 3.43
N LEU A 141 2.41 4.70 3.36
CA LEU A 141 1.15 5.28 3.80
C LEU A 141 0.32 5.72 2.60
N ASP A 142 -0.97 5.37 2.56
CA ASP A 142 -1.93 5.95 1.60
C ASP A 142 -2.34 7.36 2.05
N ALA A 143 -1.84 8.38 1.39
CA ALA A 143 -1.98 9.79 1.78
C ALA A 143 -2.67 10.64 0.70
N ALA A 144 -3.61 10.04 -0.07
CA ALA A 144 -4.41 10.77 -1.05
C ALA A 144 -5.85 10.22 -1.10
N PRO A 145 -6.81 10.96 -1.69
CA PRO A 145 -8.16 10.45 -1.88
C PRO A 145 -8.16 9.14 -2.66
N PRO A 146 -9.01 8.15 -2.30
CA PRO A 146 -9.15 6.93 -3.08
C PRO A 146 -9.41 7.23 -4.55
N PRO A 147 -8.91 6.42 -5.50
CA PRO A 147 -9.15 6.62 -6.93
C PRO A 147 -10.63 6.48 -7.27
N ALA A 148 -11.01 6.96 -8.45
CA ALA A 148 -12.31 6.58 -9.02
C ALA A 148 -12.25 5.13 -9.52
N GLY A 149 -13.38 4.40 -9.38
CA GLY A 149 -13.49 3.07 -9.96
C GLY A 149 -13.81 1.96 -8.97
N PRO A 150 -14.12 0.76 -9.48
CA PRO A 150 -14.67 -0.35 -8.67
C PRO A 150 -13.66 -1.01 -7.74
N ARG A 151 -12.36 -0.80 -7.98
CA ARG A 151 -11.27 -1.35 -7.14
C ARG A 151 -10.79 -0.42 -6.03
N ALA A 152 -11.35 0.81 -5.95
CA ALA A 152 -11.00 1.75 -4.90
C ALA A 152 -11.30 1.18 -3.52
N GLN A 153 -10.33 1.28 -2.61
CA GLN A 153 -10.48 0.87 -1.21
C GLN A 153 -10.82 2.08 -0.35
N ALA A 154 -11.70 1.91 0.63
CA ALA A 154 -12.04 2.92 1.63
C ALA A 154 -10.94 3.01 2.71
N ALA A 155 -9.68 2.99 2.30
CA ALA A 155 -8.50 2.77 3.12
C ALA A 155 -7.65 4.03 3.33
N ALA A 156 -8.23 5.23 3.19
CA ALA A 156 -7.48 6.47 3.42
C ALA A 156 -6.72 6.42 4.75
N LEU A 157 -5.46 6.85 4.72
CA LEU A 157 -4.47 6.75 5.79
C LEU A 157 -4.15 5.30 6.23
N GLY A 158 -4.54 4.29 5.45
CA GLY A 158 -4.05 2.93 5.61
C GLY A 158 -2.54 2.85 5.33
N PHE A 159 -1.84 1.95 6.01
CA PHE A 159 -0.41 1.81 5.81
C PHE A 159 0.04 0.35 5.81
N GLU A 160 1.21 0.12 5.24
CA GLU A 160 1.96 -1.14 5.33
C GLU A 160 3.33 -0.89 5.95
N LEU A 161 3.80 -1.85 6.75
CA LEU A 161 5.09 -1.82 7.45
C LEU A 161 5.83 -3.14 7.23
N THR A 162 7.08 -3.05 6.78
CA THR A 162 7.98 -4.21 6.69
C THR A 162 9.23 -4.00 7.53
N SER A 163 9.76 -5.05 8.15
CA SER A 163 11.06 -5.08 8.81
C SER A 163 11.99 -6.01 8.04
N GLY A 164 13.04 -5.45 7.43
CA GLY A 164 13.83 -6.18 6.46
C GLY A 164 12.92 -6.68 5.32
N ARG A 165 12.98 -7.98 5.05
CA ARG A 165 12.14 -8.63 4.03
C ARG A 165 10.83 -9.19 4.60
N ARG A 166 10.50 -8.91 5.86
CA ARG A 166 9.32 -9.50 6.52
C ARG A 166 8.22 -8.46 6.68
N PRO A 167 7.06 -8.67 6.05
CA PRO A 167 5.88 -7.85 6.30
C PRO A 167 5.44 -8.01 7.77
N LEU A 168 5.07 -6.90 8.40
CA LEU A 168 4.58 -6.87 9.78
C LEU A 168 3.14 -6.40 9.82
N VAL A 169 2.88 -5.15 9.41
CA VAL A 169 1.53 -4.61 9.25
C VAL A 169 1.22 -4.55 7.76
N VAL A 170 0.03 -5.02 7.40
CA VAL A 170 -0.44 -5.16 6.02
C VAL A 170 -1.88 -4.69 5.88
N ASN A 171 -2.41 -4.70 4.66
CA ASN A 171 -3.86 -4.66 4.39
C ASN A 171 -4.32 -6.04 3.92
N CYS A 172 -5.59 -6.40 4.10
CA CYS A 172 -6.11 -7.73 3.73
C CYS A 172 -5.88 -8.07 2.25
N GLY A 173 -5.93 -7.07 1.37
CA GLY A 173 -5.84 -7.24 -0.07
C GLY A 173 -7.20 -7.11 -0.76
N ALA A 174 -7.24 -7.34 -2.08
CA ALA A 174 -8.39 -7.02 -2.92
C ALA A 174 -9.57 -7.98 -2.76
N GLY A 175 -9.31 -9.26 -2.67
CA GLY A 175 -10.35 -10.30 -2.52
C GLY A 175 -11.07 -10.72 -3.80
N ASP A 176 -10.79 -10.12 -4.95
CA ASP A 176 -11.50 -10.39 -6.22
C ASP A 176 -11.43 -11.88 -6.63
N ASP A 177 -10.31 -12.57 -6.36
CA ASP A 177 -10.13 -13.98 -6.68
C ASP A 177 -10.96 -14.93 -5.79
N PHE A 178 -11.52 -14.43 -4.69
CA PHE A 178 -12.26 -15.23 -3.70
C PHE A 178 -13.78 -15.04 -3.76
N GLY A 179 -14.26 -14.26 -4.72
CA GLY A 179 -15.66 -13.98 -4.95
C GLY A 179 -16.15 -12.62 -4.43
N PRO A 180 -17.42 -12.26 -4.74
CA PRO A 180 -17.94 -10.90 -4.56
C PRO A 180 -17.93 -10.42 -3.11
N ASP A 181 -18.19 -11.29 -2.15
CA ASP A 181 -18.22 -10.93 -0.74
C ASP A 181 -16.82 -10.57 -0.23
N TRP A 182 -15.80 -11.34 -0.62
CA TRP A 182 -14.41 -11.05 -0.30
C TRP A 182 -13.89 -9.82 -1.01
N ALA A 183 -14.29 -9.61 -2.26
CA ALA A 183 -13.99 -8.40 -3.00
C ALA A 183 -14.59 -7.16 -2.32
N ALA A 184 -15.82 -7.24 -1.81
CA ALA A 184 -16.45 -6.17 -1.04
C ALA A 184 -15.71 -5.93 0.29
N ALA A 185 -15.40 -7.00 1.04
CA ALA A 185 -14.68 -6.93 2.31
C ALA A 185 -13.26 -6.35 2.14
N GLY A 186 -12.53 -6.73 1.08
CA GLY A 186 -11.19 -6.22 0.78
C GLY A 186 -11.17 -4.73 0.40
N ARG A 187 -12.30 -4.19 -0.07
CA ARG A 187 -12.44 -2.76 -0.37
C ARG A 187 -12.89 -1.90 0.82
N ALA A 188 -13.46 -2.52 1.85
CA ALA A 188 -13.92 -1.83 3.04
C ALA A 188 -12.76 -1.32 3.91
N ALA A 189 -12.98 -0.27 4.69
CA ALA A 189 -12.01 0.23 5.68
C ALA A 189 -11.64 -0.85 6.71
N ALA A 190 -12.55 -1.79 6.98
CA ALA A 190 -12.30 -2.93 7.85
C ALA A 190 -11.23 -3.89 7.31
N GLY A 191 -10.96 -3.90 6.00
CA GLY A 191 -9.89 -4.69 5.35
C GLY A 191 -8.54 -3.98 5.31
N ALA A 192 -8.41 -2.78 5.88
CA ALA A 192 -7.20 -1.98 5.87
C ALA A 192 -6.71 -1.64 7.29
N SER A 193 -5.41 -1.38 7.42
CA SER A 193 -4.79 -0.91 8.66
C SER A 193 -5.04 0.60 8.84
N THR A 194 -6.31 0.94 9.10
CA THR A 194 -6.83 2.30 9.28
C THR A 194 -7.95 2.35 10.31
N LEU A 195 -8.54 3.53 10.51
CA LEU A 195 -9.60 3.80 11.46
C LEU A 195 -10.97 3.77 10.78
N ALA A 196 -11.94 3.09 11.42
CA ALA A 196 -13.34 3.07 11.04
C ALA A 196 -14.24 3.51 12.20
N LEU A 197 -15.38 4.13 11.89
CA LEU A 197 -16.38 4.57 12.87
C LEU A 197 -17.69 3.80 12.69
N ASP A 198 -18.30 3.34 13.79
CA ASP A 198 -19.56 2.58 13.82
C ASP A 198 -19.57 1.37 12.86
N GLY A 199 -18.42 0.76 12.60
CA GLY A 199 -18.26 -0.34 11.66
C GLY A 199 -18.52 0.04 10.18
N ARG A 200 -18.47 1.31 9.85
CA ARG A 200 -18.74 1.87 8.52
C ARG A 200 -17.46 2.33 7.83
N ASP A 201 -17.53 2.42 6.51
CA ASP A 201 -16.51 3.07 5.71
C ASP A 201 -16.63 4.61 5.80
N PRO A 202 -15.51 5.35 5.74
CA PRO A 202 -15.56 6.80 5.54
C PRO A 202 -16.22 7.11 4.19
N ALA A 203 -16.92 8.23 4.10
CA ALA A 203 -17.25 8.79 2.80
C ALA A 203 -15.95 9.02 2.01
N ARG A 204 -16.01 8.92 0.68
CA ARG A 204 -14.83 9.22 -0.13
C ARG A 204 -14.31 10.63 0.23
N PRO A 205 -13.10 10.75 0.79
CA PRO A 205 -12.54 12.04 1.15
C PRO A 205 -12.45 12.95 -0.07
N ARG A 206 -12.84 14.21 0.11
CA ARG A 206 -12.62 15.27 -0.88
C ARG A 206 -11.23 15.85 -0.74
N LYS A 207 -10.73 15.87 0.50
CA LYS A 207 -9.42 16.41 0.84
C LYS A 207 -8.66 15.39 1.68
N VAL A 208 -7.45 15.10 1.23
CA VAL A 208 -6.42 14.43 2.05
C VAL A 208 -5.20 15.34 2.04
N THR A 209 -4.66 15.63 3.21
CA THR A 209 -3.44 16.42 3.35
C THR A 209 -2.31 15.52 3.82
N LEU A 210 -1.09 15.83 3.41
CA LEU A 210 0.12 15.19 3.86
C LEU A 210 1.17 16.26 4.16
N HIS A 211 1.72 16.20 5.35
CA HIS A 211 2.94 16.91 5.74
C HIS A 211 4.03 15.88 6.03
N ARG A 212 5.24 16.13 5.55
CA ARG A 212 6.40 15.28 5.75
C ARG A 212 7.54 16.09 6.35
N GLU A 213 8.18 15.55 7.35
CA GLU A 213 9.38 16.12 7.95
C GLU A 213 10.46 15.03 8.07
N ASP A 214 11.61 15.28 7.49
CA ASP A 214 12.78 14.41 7.58
C ASP A 214 13.83 15.06 8.48
N GLY A 215 14.23 14.36 9.54
CA GLY A 215 15.19 14.83 10.53
C GLY A 215 16.23 13.77 10.87
N ARG A 216 17.16 14.13 11.76
CA ARG A 216 18.21 13.21 12.22
C ARG A 216 17.65 12.01 12.99
N GLU A 217 16.52 12.19 13.64
CA GLU A 217 15.85 11.15 14.44
C GLU A 217 14.97 10.23 13.60
N GLY A 218 14.67 10.60 12.37
CA GLY A 218 13.85 9.82 11.45
C GLY A 218 12.94 10.66 10.59
N THR A 219 11.84 10.04 10.14
CA THR A 219 10.82 10.66 9.28
C THR A 219 9.49 10.73 10.02
N THR A 220 8.86 11.89 10.02
CA THR A 220 7.49 12.12 10.47
C THR A 220 6.58 12.34 9.26
N LEU A 221 5.46 11.63 9.22
CA LEU A 221 4.38 11.81 8.25
C LEU A 221 3.11 12.20 9.02
N ILE A 222 2.49 13.33 8.70
CA ILE A 222 1.22 13.76 9.27
C ILE A 222 0.23 13.87 8.11
N ALA A 223 -0.81 13.04 8.14
CA ALA A 223 -1.83 13.03 7.11
C ALA A 223 -3.22 13.14 7.73
N ALA A 224 -4.15 13.82 7.04
CA ALA A 224 -5.51 13.99 7.51
C ALA A 224 -6.51 13.90 6.36
N HIS A 225 -7.73 13.41 6.66
CA HIS A 225 -8.82 13.36 5.70
C HIS A 225 -10.17 13.74 6.29
N ASP A 226 -11.06 14.25 5.43
CA ASP A 226 -12.39 14.73 5.74
C ASP A 226 -13.52 13.67 5.57
N GLY A 227 -13.17 12.41 5.40
CA GLY A 227 -14.13 11.34 5.09
C GLY A 227 -15.21 11.11 6.17
N TRP A 228 -14.98 11.57 7.40
CA TRP A 228 -15.93 11.49 8.51
C TRP A 228 -16.67 12.79 8.78
N VAL A 229 -16.30 13.89 8.11
CA VAL A 229 -16.92 15.21 8.33
C VAL A 229 -18.40 15.20 7.97
N ALA A 230 -18.79 14.64 6.84
CA ALA A 230 -20.19 14.61 6.42
C ALA A 230 -21.08 13.85 7.40
N ALA A 231 -20.62 12.71 7.91
CA ALA A 231 -21.40 11.86 8.81
C ALA A 231 -21.35 12.31 10.27
N TYR A 232 -20.19 12.77 10.75
CA TYR A 232 -19.95 12.98 12.18
C TYR A 232 -19.41 14.37 12.52
N GLY A 233 -19.01 15.20 11.55
CA GLY A 233 -18.28 16.44 11.80
C GLY A 233 -16.82 16.21 12.24
N LEU A 234 -16.25 15.05 11.96
CA LEU A 234 -14.93 14.66 12.46
C LEU A 234 -13.91 14.54 11.30
N THR A 235 -12.75 15.15 11.48
CA THR A 235 -11.57 14.92 10.66
C THR A 235 -10.71 13.85 11.33
N HIS A 236 -10.25 12.86 10.56
CA HIS A 236 -9.25 11.89 11.00
C HIS A 236 -7.87 12.41 10.65
N THR A 237 -6.99 12.49 11.62
CA THR A 237 -5.57 12.79 11.45
C THR A 237 -4.75 11.61 11.96
N ARG A 238 -3.77 11.20 11.18
CA ARG A 238 -2.77 10.19 11.54
C ARG A 238 -1.38 10.80 11.47
N GLU A 239 -0.65 10.70 12.55
CA GLU A 239 0.78 11.00 12.61
C GLU A 239 1.57 9.70 12.76
N LEU A 240 2.64 9.54 11.96
CA LEU A 240 3.53 8.38 11.97
C LEU A 240 4.97 8.88 12.05
N ARG A 241 5.70 8.46 13.07
CA ARG A 241 7.13 8.80 13.28
C ARG A 241 7.96 7.52 13.22
N LEU A 242 8.68 7.33 12.12
CA LEU A 242 9.61 6.21 11.96
C LEU A 242 11.01 6.67 12.36
N SER A 243 11.62 6.00 13.35
CA SER A 243 12.99 6.30 13.78
C SER A 243 14.03 6.05 12.67
N ALA A 244 15.10 6.81 12.66
CA ALA A 244 16.16 6.72 11.66
C ALA A 244 16.82 5.33 11.60
N ASP A 245 16.93 4.66 12.73
CA ASP A 245 17.45 3.28 12.85
C ASP A 245 16.41 2.20 12.49
N GLY A 246 15.13 2.60 12.26
CA GLY A 246 14.04 1.70 11.91
C GLY A 246 13.61 0.76 13.02
N ARG A 247 13.93 1.07 14.28
CA ARG A 247 13.60 0.23 15.42
C ARG A 247 12.29 0.58 16.09
N SER A 248 11.73 1.75 15.76
CA SER A 248 10.49 2.26 16.35
C SER A 248 9.64 2.96 15.31
N LEU A 249 8.36 2.63 15.29
CA LEU A 249 7.30 3.41 14.66
C LEU A 249 6.33 3.85 15.75
N MET A 250 6.24 5.15 15.98
CA MET A 250 5.25 5.76 16.84
C MET A 250 4.10 6.27 15.96
N GLY A 251 2.88 6.06 16.39
CA GLY A 251 1.70 6.55 15.70
C GLY A 251 0.73 7.23 16.65
N GLU A 252 0.03 8.22 16.13
CA GLU A 252 -1.09 8.85 16.77
C GLU A 252 -2.23 9.00 15.78
N ASP A 253 -3.39 8.48 16.14
CA ASP A 253 -4.63 8.69 15.41
C ASP A 253 -5.56 9.57 16.21
N SER A 254 -6.06 10.64 15.61
CA SER A 254 -6.98 11.56 16.27
C SER A 254 -8.21 11.84 15.41
N LEU A 255 -9.34 12.00 16.08
CA LEU A 255 -10.61 12.41 15.52
C LEU A 255 -11.03 13.70 16.20
N ALA A 256 -11.17 14.77 15.44
CA ALA A 256 -11.54 16.08 15.97
C ALA A 256 -12.43 16.85 14.99
N ALA A 257 -13.32 17.68 15.54
CA ALA A 257 -14.08 18.65 14.78
C ALA A 257 -13.26 19.93 14.64
N LEU A 258 -12.66 20.17 13.47
CA LEU A 258 -11.70 21.26 13.29
C LEU A 258 -12.36 22.60 13.01
N ALA A 259 -13.39 22.65 12.18
CA ALA A 259 -14.09 23.88 11.82
C ALA A 259 -15.36 24.10 12.68
N PRO A 260 -15.81 25.36 12.90
CA PRO A 260 -17.04 25.62 13.65
C PRO A 260 -18.27 24.85 13.15
N PRO A 261 -18.58 24.79 11.83
CA PRO A 261 -19.72 24.01 11.34
C PRO A 261 -19.62 22.50 11.65
N ASP A 262 -18.41 21.97 11.74
CA ASP A 262 -18.16 20.57 12.05
C ASP A 262 -18.36 20.27 13.52
N ARG A 263 -17.97 21.23 14.41
CA ARG A 263 -18.26 21.16 15.85
C ARG A 263 -19.76 21.15 16.10
N ASP A 264 -20.50 22.08 15.48
CA ASP A 264 -21.95 22.11 15.59
C ASP A 264 -22.62 20.83 15.13
N ARG A 265 -22.10 20.22 14.05
CA ARG A 265 -22.57 18.93 13.54
C ARG A 265 -22.30 17.81 14.53
N PHE A 266 -21.11 17.75 15.06
CA PHE A 266 -20.72 16.75 16.05
C PHE A 266 -21.52 16.87 17.34
N GLU A 267 -21.69 18.09 17.87
CA GLU A 267 -22.47 18.38 19.07
C GLU A 267 -23.96 18.00 18.90
N ARG A 268 -24.56 18.38 17.78
CA ARG A 268 -25.94 17.94 17.46
C ARG A 268 -26.09 16.44 17.45
N ARG A 269 -25.09 15.74 16.88
CA ARG A 269 -25.10 14.29 16.84
C ARG A 269 -24.94 13.67 18.23
N LEU A 270 -24.06 14.20 19.05
CA LEU A 270 -23.90 13.77 20.44
C LEU A 270 -25.20 13.94 21.21
N THR A 271 -25.82 15.13 21.14
CA THR A 271 -27.08 15.44 21.80
C THR A 271 -28.18 14.49 21.31
N GLY A 272 -28.33 14.28 20.00
CA GLY A 272 -29.34 13.40 19.43
C GLY A 272 -29.11 11.90 19.75
N ASN A 273 -27.92 11.53 20.24
CA ASN A 273 -27.57 10.15 20.61
C ASN A 273 -27.34 9.99 22.13
N GLY A 274 -27.96 10.83 22.96
CA GLY A 274 -27.85 10.76 24.42
C GLY A 274 -26.44 11.00 24.95
N GLY A 275 -25.64 11.84 24.29
CA GLY A 275 -24.25 12.12 24.63
C GLY A 275 -23.22 11.07 24.16
N ARG A 276 -23.67 10.05 23.41
CA ARG A 276 -22.80 9.00 22.91
C ARG A 276 -22.26 9.34 21.52
N GLY A 277 -20.96 9.47 21.41
CA GLY A 277 -20.27 9.58 20.13
C GLY A 277 -20.11 8.21 19.42
N PRO A 278 -19.59 8.20 18.19
CA PRO A 278 -19.40 6.99 17.42
C PRO A 278 -18.36 6.05 18.05
N ASP A 279 -18.57 4.75 17.89
CA ASP A 279 -17.58 3.73 18.26
C ASP A 279 -16.46 3.73 17.23
N ALA A 280 -15.21 3.84 17.70
CA ALA A 280 -14.01 3.85 16.87
C ALA A 280 -13.30 2.50 16.95
N ALA A 281 -12.82 2.02 15.80
CA ALA A 281 -11.99 0.84 15.68
C ALA A 281 -10.78 1.14 14.79
N LEU A 282 -9.61 1.25 15.40
CA LEU A 282 -8.33 1.39 14.71
C LEU A 282 -7.70 0.01 14.54
N ARG A 283 -7.48 -0.40 13.29
CA ARG A 283 -7.01 -1.75 12.95
C ARG A 283 -5.57 -1.76 12.47
N PHE A 284 -4.90 -2.87 12.80
CA PHE A 284 -3.57 -3.22 12.32
C PHE A 284 -3.62 -4.69 11.90
N HIS A 285 -3.82 -4.95 10.60
CA HIS A 285 -3.78 -6.31 10.07
C HIS A 285 -2.34 -6.80 10.05
N LEU A 286 -2.13 -8.01 10.55
CA LEU A 286 -0.80 -8.61 10.63
C LEU A 286 -0.62 -9.58 9.47
N HIS A 287 0.60 -9.65 8.93
CA HIS A 287 0.90 -10.66 7.94
C HIS A 287 0.71 -12.07 8.53
N PRO A 288 0.25 -13.08 7.76
CA PRO A 288 -0.02 -14.44 8.27
C PRO A 288 1.16 -15.11 8.98
N GLU A 289 2.38 -14.76 8.62
CA GLU A 289 3.60 -15.30 9.25
C GLU A 289 3.97 -14.59 10.56
N VAL A 290 3.19 -13.61 11.03
CA VAL A 290 3.42 -12.92 12.30
C VAL A 290 2.70 -13.66 13.42
N GLU A 291 3.46 -14.16 14.38
CA GLU A 291 2.90 -14.70 15.62
C GLU A 291 2.58 -13.57 16.59
N ALA A 292 1.29 -13.40 16.90
CA ALA A 292 0.80 -12.34 17.77
C ALA A 292 0.29 -12.91 19.10
N GLN A 293 0.75 -12.34 20.21
CA GLN A 293 0.34 -12.70 21.56
C GLN A 293 -0.05 -11.43 22.33
N ALA A 294 -1.27 -11.41 22.89
CA ALA A 294 -1.69 -10.33 23.76
C ALA A 294 -0.88 -10.35 25.07
N GLN A 295 -0.53 -9.19 25.57
CA GLN A 295 0.18 -8.96 26.82
C GLN A 295 -0.46 -7.80 27.59
N ALA A 296 -0.10 -7.66 28.87
CA ALA A 296 -0.53 -6.51 29.64
C ALA A 296 -0.07 -5.19 28.97
N GLY A 297 -1.04 -4.34 28.63
CA GLY A 297 -0.81 -3.06 27.96
C GLY A 297 -0.33 -3.14 26.51
N GLY A 298 -0.54 -4.27 25.79
CA GLY A 298 -0.15 -4.38 24.40
C GLY A 298 -0.14 -5.77 23.81
N ALA A 299 0.77 -6.00 22.85
CA ALA A 299 0.96 -7.30 22.22
C ALA A 299 2.45 -7.51 21.87
N ARG A 300 2.85 -8.77 21.82
CA ARG A 300 4.12 -9.25 21.31
C ARG A 300 3.91 -9.82 19.91
N LEU A 301 4.71 -9.37 18.96
CA LEU A 301 4.66 -9.78 17.56
C LEU A 301 6.00 -10.39 17.17
N ALA A 302 6.05 -11.69 16.89
CA ALA A 302 7.26 -12.38 16.47
C ALA A 302 7.24 -12.63 14.97
N LEU A 303 8.34 -12.28 14.30
CA LEU A 303 8.54 -12.47 12.87
C LEU A 303 9.34 -13.77 12.62
N PRO A 304 9.17 -14.42 11.44
CA PRO A 304 9.97 -15.60 11.07
C PRO A 304 11.48 -15.36 11.07
N SER A 305 11.91 -14.10 10.96
CA SER A 305 13.33 -13.71 11.08
C SER A 305 13.89 -13.81 12.52
N GLY A 306 13.05 -14.13 13.50
CA GLY A 306 13.41 -14.07 14.92
C GLY A 306 13.31 -12.68 15.54
N GLU A 307 13.03 -11.64 14.76
CA GLU A 307 12.76 -10.32 15.31
C GLU A 307 11.45 -10.33 16.11
N VAL A 308 11.44 -9.66 17.24
CA VAL A 308 10.25 -9.44 18.06
C VAL A 308 9.94 -7.95 18.11
N TRP A 309 8.69 -7.62 17.83
CA TRP A 309 8.16 -6.27 17.96
C TRP A 309 7.16 -6.23 19.11
N LEU A 310 7.20 -5.16 19.89
CA LEU A 310 6.24 -4.89 20.96
C LEU A 310 5.30 -3.80 20.49
N PHE A 311 4.00 -4.12 20.50
CA PHE A 311 2.94 -3.15 20.33
C PHE A 311 2.51 -2.63 21.68
N ARG A 312 2.44 -1.32 21.85
CA ARG A 312 1.90 -0.63 23.02
C ARG A 312 0.90 0.42 22.56
N PHE A 313 0.00 0.80 23.44
CA PHE A 313 -0.99 1.84 23.13
C PHE A 313 -1.29 2.70 24.35
N ASP A 314 -1.84 3.88 24.11
CA ASP A 314 -2.27 4.87 25.06
C ASP A 314 -3.57 5.52 24.58
N GLY A 315 -4.36 6.02 25.54
CA GLY A 315 -5.65 6.65 25.27
C GLY A 315 -6.84 5.87 25.82
N PRO A 316 -8.08 6.38 25.65
CA PRO A 316 -9.29 5.77 26.19
C PRO A 316 -9.79 4.62 25.31
N VAL A 317 -8.92 3.63 25.07
CA VAL A 317 -9.16 2.49 24.19
C VAL A 317 -8.76 1.18 24.85
N ARG A 318 -9.31 0.07 24.34
CA ARG A 318 -8.88 -1.29 24.68
C ARG A 318 -8.31 -1.97 23.46
N LEU A 319 -7.39 -2.90 23.67
CA LEU A 319 -6.82 -3.75 22.64
C LEU A 319 -7.54 -5.09 22.58
N ASP A 320 -8.01 -5.45 21.39
CA ASP A 320 -8.50 -6.79 21.06
C ASP A 320 -7.56 -7.42 20.00
N LEU A 321 -7.21 -8.70 20.20
CA LEU A 321 -6.48 -9.51 19.21
C LEU A 321 -7.49 -10.42 18.52
N GLU A 322 -7.87 -10.05 17.30
CA GLU A 322 -8.98 -10.67 16.55
C GLU A 322 -8.47 -11.52 15.38
N PRO A 323 -9.29 -12.50 14.91
CA PRO A 323 -9.08 -13.11 13.61
C PRO A 323 -9.08 -12.09 12.47
N SER A 324 -8.31 -12.37 11.44
CA SER A 324 -8.26 -11.64 10.19
C SER A 324 -7.92 -12.57 9.04
N VAL A 325 -7.86 -12.04 7.82
CA VAL A 325 -7.52 -12.77 6.61
C VAL A 325 -6.50 -11.99 5.76
N TRP A 326 -5.71 -12.74 5.03
CA TRP A 326 -4.84 -12.26 3.98
C TRP A 326 -5.33 -12.81 2.63
N LEU A 327 -5.72 -11.91 1.74
CA LEU A 327 -6.29 -12.22 0.43
C LEU A 327 -5.16 -12.22 -0.61
N GLU A 328 -4.41 -13.31 -0.68
CA GLU A 328 -3.31 -13.47 -1.62
C GLU A 328 -3.82 -14.09 -2.91
N PRO A 329 -3.66 -13.42 -4.06
CA PRO A 329 -4.07 -13.97 -5.36
C PRO A 329 -3.41 -15.33 -5.66
N GLY A 330 -4.14 -16.18 -6.38
CA GLY A 330 -3.69 -17.54 -6.73
C GLY A 330 -3.82 -18.58 -5.61
N ARG A 331 -4.24 -18.22 -4.41
CA ARG A 331 -4.58 -19.19 -3.37
C ARG A 331 -6.02 -19.69 -3.54
N ARG A 332 -6.28 -20.93 -3.09
CA ARG A 332 -7.63 -21.53 -3.14
C ARG A 332 -8.60 -20.94 -2.13
N ALA A 333 -8.08 -20.38 -1.03
CA ALA A 333 -8.87 -19.80 0.04
C ALA A 333 -8.10 -18.64 0.71
N PRO A 334 -8.79 -17.67 1.34
CA PRO A 334 -8.17 -16.67 2.18
C PRO A 334 -7.24 -17.28 3.21
N TRP A 335 -6.07 -16.67 3.41
CA TRP A 335 -5.11 -17.16 4.40
C TRP A 335 -5.42 -16.56 5.77
N PRO A 336 -5.74 -17.39 6.79
CA PRO A 336 -6.04 -16.89 8.12
C PRO A 336 -4.84 -16.13 8.70
N CYS A 337 -5.11 -15.01 9.34
CA CYS A 337 -4.13 -14.24 10.09
C CYS A 337 -4.77 -13.58 11.32
N ARG A 338 -4.09 -12.62 11.93
CA ARG A 338 -4.58 -11.88 13.08
C ARG A 338 -4.58 -10.38 12.79
N GLN A 339 -5.34 -9.64 13.58
CA GLN A 339 -5.29 -8.18 13.61
C GLN A 339 -5.31 -7.69 15.06
N LEU A 340 -4.61 -6.58 15.30
CA LEU A 340 -4.77 -5.80 16.52
C LEU A 340 -5.85 -4.75 16.26
N VAL A 341 -6.80 -4.62 17.17
CA VAL A 341 -7.87 -3.64 17.08
C VAL A 341 -7.92 -2.82 18.35
N LEU A 342 -7.67 -1.52 18.25
CA LEU A 342 -7.88 -0.57 19.33
C LEU A 342 -9.31 -0.05 19.23
N ARG A 343 -10.14 -0.39 20.23
CA ARG A 343 -11.55 0.01 20.29
C ARG A 343 -11.77 1.07 21.34
N GLY A 344 -12.40 2.14 20.95
CA GLY A 344 -12.79 3.24 21.83
C GLY A 344 -14.06 3.92 21.37
N ARG A 345 -14.41 5.00 22.01
CA ARG A 345 -15.55 5.85 21.65
C ARG A 345 -15.14 7.29 21.60
N VAL A 346 -15.57 7.98 20.56
CA VAL A 346 -15.37 9.43 20.48
C VAL A 346 -16.24 10.10 21.53
N ALA A 347 -15.66 10.94 22.37
CA ALA A 347 -16.36 11.62 23.44
C ALA A 347 -15.91 13.08 23.54
N GLY A 348 -16.78 13.97 24.02
CA GLY A 348 -16.46 15.37 24.26
C GLY A 348 -15.84 16.06 23.04
N ALA A 349 -14.57 16.46 23.16
CA ALA A 349 -13.87 17.20 22.10
C ALA A 349 -13.29 16.33 20.98
N GLY A 350 -13.36 14.98 21.08
CA GLY A 350 -12.78 14.09 20.09
C GLY A 350 -12.24 12.78 20.68
N LEU A 351 -11.35 12.12 19.94
CA LEU A 351 -10.65 10.92 20.39
C LEU A 351 -9.18 11.00 19.94
N ARG A 352 -8.27 10.65 20.83
CA ARG A 352 -6.84 10.54 20.55
C ARG A 352 -6.38 9.14 20.97
N ILE A 353 -5.68 8.45 20.09
CA ILE A 353 -5.14 7.10 20.28
C ILE A 353 -3.66 7.13 19.94
N GLY A 354 -2.82 7.04 20.96
CA GLY A 354 -1.39 6.85 20.79
C GLY A 354 -1.04 5.36 20.70
N TRP A 355 -0.06 5.01 19.88
CA TRP A 355 0.43 3.64 19.79
C TRP A 355 1.89 3.59 19.35
N THR A 356 2.55 2.50 19.63
CA THR A 356 3.96 2.30 19.30
C THR A 356 4.20 0.85 18.88
N LEU A 357 4.95 0.67 17.81
CA LEU A 357 5.59 -0.57 17.42
C LEU A 357 7.10 -0.41 17.60
N ALA A 358 7.71 -1.18 18.48
CA ALA A 358 9.14 -1.08 18.77
C ALA A 358 9.80 -2.47 18.81
N LYS A 359 11.02 -2.59 18.24
CA LYS A 359 11.80 -3.83 18.34
C LYS A 359 12.22 -4.09 19.79
N ALA A 360 11.90 -5.27 20.30
CA ALA A 360 12.20 -5.67 21.69
C ALA A 360 13.70 -5.76 21.97
N GLN A 361 14.49 -6.17 20.97
CA GLN A 361 15.92 -6.39 21.09
C GLN A 361 16.67 -5.82 19.87
N ALA A 362 17.98 -5.62 20.00
CA ALA A 362 18.81 -5.34 18.84
C ALA A 362 18.74 -6.52 17.88
N THR A 363 18.49 -6.24 16.60
CA THR A 363 18.51 -7.28 15.55
C THR A 363 19.91 -7.90 15.55
N PRO A 364 20.07 -9.23 15.79
CA PRO A 364 21.37 -9.87 15.71
C PRO A 364 22.02 -9.59 14.35
N ARG A 365 23.31 -9.23 14.36
CA ARG A 365 24.07 -8.95 13.13
C ARG A 365 24.14 -10.16 12.19
N ALA A 366 23.89 -11.37 12.72
CA ALA A 366 23.94 -12.64 12.01
C ALA A 366 22.60 -13.14 11.47
N ILE A 367 21.48 -12.41 11.65
CA ILE A 367 20.23 -12.77 10.98
C ILE A 367 20.44 -12.58 9.47
N ARG A 368 20.82 -13.68 8.83
CA ARG A 368 20.60 -13.85 7.39
C ARG A 368 19.11 -14.10 7.23
N ASP A 369 18.41 -13.10 6.75
CA ASP A 369 17.04 -13.24 6.28
C ASP A 369 17.10 -14.10 4.99
N ILE A 370 17.25 -15.41 5.20
CA ILE A 370 17.25 -16.39 4.11
C ILE A 370 15.85 -16.32 3.55
N GLY A 371 15.74 -15.87 2.32
CA GLY A 371 14.48 -15.87 1.57
C GLY A 371 13.83 -17.25 1.64
N ARG A 372 12.52 -17.30 1.41
CA ARG A 372 11.78 -18.56 1.27
C ARG A 372 12.62 -19.56 0.46
N PRO A 373 12.62 -20.85 0.82
CA PRO A 373 13.06 -21.88 -0.11
C PRO A 373 12.26 -21.63 -1.40
N GLU A 374 12.95 -21.57 -2.51
CA GLU A 374 12.40 -21.33 -3.84
C GLU A 374 11.14 -22.19 -4.01
N ALA A 375 9.99 -21.53 -4.09
CA ALA A 375 8.84 -22.14 -4.72
C ALA A 375 9.27 -22.34 -6.17
N ALA A 376 9.50 -23.59 -6.56
CA ALA A 376 9.88 -23.95 -7.91
C ALA A 376 8.99 -23.19 -8.89
N LEU A 377 9.60 -22.38 -9.73
CA LEU A 377 8.96 -21.73 -10.87
C LEU A 377 8.41 -22.84 -11.76
N TRP A 378 7.15 -23.19 -11.58
CA TRP A 378 6.42 -23.98 -12.54
C TRP A 378 6.09 -23.06 -13.72
N LEU A 379 7.03 -22.95 -14.66
CA LEU A 379 6.74 -22.51 -16.02
C LEU A 379 6.26 -23.77 -16.77
N PRO A 380 5.00 -23.86 -17.20
CA PRO A 380 4.60 -24.94 -18.09
C PRO A 380 5.26 -24.69 -19.44
N GLY A 381 6.17 -25.55 -19.88
CA GLY A 381 6.59 -25.65 -21.25
C GLY A 381 8.08 -25.47 -21.58
N PHE A 382 9.02 -25.91 -20.74
CA PHE A 382 10.36 -26.27 -21.21
C PHE A 382 10.70 -27.64 -20.62
N SER A 383 10.42 -28.68 -21.39
CA SER A 383 11.05 -29.97 -21.21
C SER A 383 12.44 -29.89 -21.84
N ASP A 384 13.49 -30.07 -21.04
CA ASP A 384 14.78 -30.46 -21.52
C ASP A 384 14.61 -31.80 -22.29
N GLN A 385 14.76 -31.76 -23.59
CA GLN A 385 15.11 -32.93 -24.40
C GLN A 385 16.33 -32.56 -25.20
N ASP A 386 17.40 -33.30 -24.90
CA ASP A 386 18.68 -33.49 -25.54
C ASP A 386 19.79 -32.48 -25.34
#